data_e143b01414eb9fb2a945c2d271c38def
#
_entry.id   e143b01414eb9fb2a945c2d271c38def
#
_cell.length_a   1.000
_cell.length_b   1.000
_cell.length_c   1.000
_cell.angle_alpha   90.00
_cell.angle_beta   90.00
_cell.angle_gamma   90.00
#
_symmetry.space_group_name_H-M   'P 1'
#
loop_
_entity.id
_entity.type
_entity.pdbx_description
1 polymer ?
#
loop_
_entity_poly.entity_id
_entity_poly.type
_entity_poly.pdbx_seq_one_letter_code
_entity_poly.pdbx_strand_id
1 'polypeptide(L)'
;GLNAIVRVDPRTDRVRRFPLPEGRRFANLNTATLDRRGMLWFTGQSGVIGRLDPQSGQMQVWDAPRGRGPYGIATAPDGTVYFASLAASYVGRIDIDTGGVTVLEPPTARQGARRVWPDSRGRIWVSEWNAGRLGMYDPAGGRWREWRLPGDNPMPYAVYVDDRDTVWLSD
;
A
#
# COMPACT_ATOMS: atom_id res chain seq x y z
N GLY A 1 -9.94 -10.07 -14.91
CA GLY A 1 -8.80 -10.64 -14.17
C GLY A 1 -9.23 -11.85 -13.33
N LEU A 2 -8.25 -12.61 -12.80
CA LEU A 2 -8.49 -13.84 -12.05
C LEU A 2 -9.11 -13.63 -10.65
N ASN A 3 -9.12 -12.40 -10.15
CA ASN A 3 -9.54 -12.06 -8.79
C ASN A 3 -8.90 -12.99 -7.74
N ALA A 4 -7.59 -13.15 -7.83
CA ALA A 4 -6.81 -14.09 -7.04
C ALA A 4 -5.37 -13.61 -6.88
N ILE A 5 -4.72 -14.05 -5.81
CA ILE A 5 -3.26 -13.98 -5.68
C ILE A 5 -2.66 -15.20 -6.38
N VAL A 6 -1.56 -15.01 -7.07
CA VAL A 6 -0.84 -16.08 -7.76
C VAL A 6 0.61 -16.12 -7.27
N ARG A 7 1.08 -17.32 -6.94
CA ARG A 7 2.48 -17.60 -6.58
C ARG A 7 3.11 -18.46 -7.67
N VAL A 8 4.29 -18.07 -8.11
CA VAL A 8 5.13 -18.87 -9.01
C VAL A 8 6.39 -19.26 -8.23
N ASP A 9 6.76 -20.53 -8.27
CA ASP A 9 8.05 -21.02 -7.80
C ASP A 9 8.98 -21.21 -9.01
N PRO A 10 9.98 -20.33 -9.20
CA PRO A 10 10.84 -20.38 -10.39
C PRO A 10 11.80 -21.59 -10.43
N ARG A 11 11.94 -22.32 -9.32
CA ARG A 11 12.78 -23.53 -9.27
C ARG A 11 12.05 -24.76 -9.77
N THR A 12 10.74 -24.76 -9.71
CA THR A 12 9.90 -25.94 -10.02
C THR A 12 8.86 -25.66 -11.09
N ASP A 13 8.79 -24.42 -11.59
CA ASP A 13 7.77 -23.89 -12.51
C ASP A 13 6.32 -24.08 -12.02
N ARG A 14 6.16 -24.32 -10.71
CA ARG A 14 4.84 -24.52 -10.13
C ARG A 14 4.12 -23.18 -9.96
N VAL A 15 2.89 -23.14 -10.47
CA VAL A 15 1.98 -22.03 -10.29
C VAL A 15 0.87 -22.43 -9.32
N ARG A 16 0.70 -21.65 -8.24
CA ARG A 16 -0.40 -21.83 -7.28
C ARG A 16 -1.28 -20.58 -7.27
N ARG A 17 -2.58 -20.81 -7.38
CA ARG A 17 -3.60 -19.76 -7.33
C ARG A 17 -4.30 -19.78 -5.97
N PHE A 18 -4.53 -18.60 -5.40
CA PHE A 18 -5.27 -18.38 -4.17
C PHE A 18 -6.44 -17.43 -4.51
N PRO A 19 -7.64 -17.97 -4.79
CA PRO A 19 -8.80 -17.14 -5.10
C PRO A 19 -9.24 -16.36 -3.86
N LEU A 20 -9.82 -15.17 -4.06
CA LEU A 20 -10.44 -14.43 -2.99
C LEU A 20 -11.66 -15.23 -2.45
N PRO A 21 -12.00 -15.04 -1.16
CA PRO A 21 -13.18 -15.64 -0.57
C PRO A 21 -14.46 -15.31 -1.36
N GLU A 22 -15.45 -16.20 -1.30
CA GLU A 22 -16.74 -15.99 -1.94
C GLU A 22 -17.39 -14.68 -1.52
N GLY A 23 -18.09 -14.03 -2.44
CA GLY A 23 -18.69 -12.71 -2.22
C GLY A 23 -17.76 -11.52 -2.47
N ARG A 24 -16.44 -11.72 -2.57
CA ARG A 24 -15.45 -10.67 -2.85
C ARG A 24 -15.16 -10.56 -4.36
N ARG A 25 -16.20 -10.37 -5.16
CA ARG A 25 -16.06 -10.24 -6.62
C ARG A 25 -15.48 -8.88 -7.00
N PHE A 26 -14.64 -8.87 -8.05
CA PHE A 26 -14.07 -7.65 -8.65
C PHE A 26 -13.29 -6.76 -7.67
N ALA A 27 -12.44 -7.35 -6.83
CA ALA A 27 -11.61 -6.62 -5.88
C ALA A 27 -10.63 -5.64 -6.56
N ASN A 28 -10.33 -5.85 -7.85
CA ASN A 28 -9.35 -5.05 -8.60
C ASN A 28 -8.01 -4.98 -7.86
N LEU A 29 -7.42 -6.16 -7.64
CA LEU A 29 -6.18 -6.32 -6.87
C LEU A 29 -5.05 -5.50 -7.51
N ASN A 30 -4.24 -4.86 -6.67
CA ASN A 30 -3.19 -3.96 -7.12
C ASN A 30 -1.80 -4.40 -6.65
N THR A 31 -1.44 -4.10 -5.43
CA THR A 31 -0.08 -4.29 -4.92
C THR A 31 -0.09 -5.24 -3.73
N ALA A 32 1.03 -5.94 -3.53
CA ALA A 32 1.22 -6.82 -2.38
C ALA A 32 2.59 -6.61 -1.73
N THR A 33 2.69 -6.92 -0.44
CA THR A 33 3.92 -6.90 0.36
C THR A 33 3.88 -8.03 1.38
N LEU A 34 5.04 -8.48 1.84
CA LEU A 34 5.14 -9.45 2.93
C LEU A 34 5.37 -8.71 4.25
N ASP A 35 4.69 -9.13 5.31
CA ASP A 35 5.01 -8.69 6.67
C ASP A 35 6.17 -9.52 7.26
N ARG A 36 6.64 -9.13 8.46
CA ARG A 36 7.74 -9.82 9.16
C ARG A 36 7.44 -11.27 9.53
N ARG A 37 6.17 -11.70 9.48
CA ARG A 37 5.73 -13.08 9.74
C ARG A 37 5.61 -13.91 8.47
N GLY A 38 5.90 -13.31 7.31
CA GLY A 38 5.77 -13.95 6.00
C GLY A 38 4.33 -14.02 5.49
N MET A 39 3.40 -13.28 6.10
CA MET A 39 2.04 -13.14 5.59
C MET A 39 2.04 -12.13 4.44
N LEU A 40 1.35 -12.46 3.35
CA LEU A 40 1.22 -11.58 2.20
C LEU A 40 0.01 -10.66 2.38
N TRP A 41 0.28 -9.37 2.52
CA TRP A 41 -0.75 -8.34 2.51
C TRP A 41 -0.94 -7.77 1.12
N PHE A 42 -2.18 -7.45 0.76
CA PHE A 42 -2.50 -6.91 -0.56
C PHE A 42 -3.64 -5.90 -0.50
N THR A 43 -3.69 -5.06 -1.53
CA THR A 43 -4.74 -4.06 -1.73
C THR A 43 -5.62 -4.43 -2.92
N GLY A 44 -6.88 -4.01 -2.85
CA GLY A 44 -7.81 -4.04 -3.96
C GLY A 44 -8.54 -2.70 -4.10
N GLN A 45 -8.46 -2.12 -5.30
CA GLN A 45 -8.96 -0.76 -5.57
C GLN A 45 -10.49 -0.62 -5.40
N SER A 46 -11.22 -1.73 -5.42
CA SER A 46 -12.66 -1.72 -5.14
C SER A 46 -13.00 -1.42 -3.67
N GLY A 47 -12.00 -1.35 -2.79
CA GLY A 47 -12.17 -0.97 -1.39
C GLY A 47 -11.84 -2.07 -0.40
N VAL A 48 -10.85 -2.92 -0.71
CA VAL A 48 -10.46 -4.02 0.18
C VAL A 48 -8.97 -4.01 0.48
N ILE A 49 -8.62 -4.54 1.64
CA ILE A 49 -7.29 -5.02 2.01
C ILE A 49 -7.39 -6.49 2.38
N GLY A 50 -6.34 -7.26 2.13
CA GLY A 50 -6.36 -8.67 2.46
C GLY A 50 -5.03 -9.18 2.96
N ARG A 51 -5.08 -10.32 3.64
CA ARG A 51 -3.93 -11.06 4.14
C ARG A 51 -4.04 -12.52 3.72
N LEU A 52 -2.99 -13.04 3.13
CA LEU A 52 -2.85 -14.45 2.74
C LEU A 52 -1.72 -15.08 3.55
N ASP A 53 -1.97 -16.23 4.15
CA ASP A 53 -0.92 -17.14 4.59
C ASP A 53 -0.42 -17.96 3.38
N PRO A 54 0.80 -17.74 2.89
CA PRO A 54 1.29 -18.45 1.70
C PRO A 54 1.51 -19.95 1.92
N GLN A 55 1.59 -20.41 3.17
CA GLN A 55 1.81 -21.83 3.51
C GLN A 55 0.49 -22.58 3.52
N SER A 56 -0.46 -22.16 4.36
CA SER A 56 -1.76 -22.81 4.48
C SER A 56 -2.69 -22.48 3.32
N GLY A 57 -2.58 -21.28 2.77
CA GLY A 57 -3.49 -20.73 1.77
C GLY A 57 -4.71 -20.05 2.38
N GLN A 58 -4.77 -19.94 3.71
CA GLN A 58 -5.83 -19.20 4.37
C GLN A 58 -5.76 -17.72 4.04
N MET A 59 -6.91 -17.14 3.72
CA MET A 59 -7.03 -15.74 3.32
C MET A 59 -8.12 -15.04 4.11
N GLN A 60 -7.82 -13.83 4.56
CA GLN A 60 -8.77 -12.91 5.18
C GLN A 60 -8.84 -11.63 4.37
N VAL A 61 -10.02 -11.06 4.22
CA VAL A 61 -10.25 -9.82 3.47
C VAL A 61 -11.17 -8.92 4.27
N TRP A 62 -10.75 -7.65 4.42
CA TRP A 62 -11.50 -6.62 5.13
C TRP A 62 -11.87 -5.49 4.19
N ASP A 63 -12.96 -4.81 4.50
CA ASP A 63 -13.30 -3.57 3.82
C ASP A 63 -12.39 -2.44 4.29
N ALA A 64 -11.90 -1.64 3.36
CA ALA A 64 -11.12 -0.45 3.68
C ALA A 64 -12.02 0.62 4.33
N PRO A 65 -11.51 1.41 5.30
CA PRO A 65 -12.32 2.34 6.09
C PRO A 65 -13.16 3.34 5.28
N ARG A 66 -12.69 3.71 4.09
CA ARG A 66 -13.34 4.70 3.22
C ARG A 66 -13.70 4.13 1.85
N GLY A 67 -13.88 2.80 1.76
CA GLY A 67 -14.26 2.14 0.53
C GLY A 67 -13.17 2.20 -0.56
N ARG A 68 -13.55 2.54 -1.77
CA ARG A 68 -12.67 2.47 -2.96
C ARG A 68 -11.40 3.29 -2.81
N GLY A 69 -10.29 2.73 -3.32
CA GLY A 69 -9.05 3.47 -3.46
C GLY A 69 -7.77 2.79 -3.00
N PRO A 70 -7.77 1.73 -2.15
CA PRO A 70 -6.51 1.08 -1.75
C PRO A 70 -5.65 0.73 -2.96
N TYR A 71 -4.39 1.18 -2.97
CA TYR A 71 -3.51 1.09 -4.12
C TYR A 71 -2.13 0.54 -3.72
N GLY A 72 -1.12 1.39 -3.53
CA GLY A 72 0.21 0.96 -3.11
C GLY A 72 0.24 0.47 -1.66
N ILE A 73 1.04 -0.55 -1.36
CA ILE A 73 1.24 -1.10 -0.02
C ILE A 73 2.71 -1.44 0.17
N ALA A 74 3.25 -1.21 1.36
CA ALA A 74 4.63 -1.51 1.72
C ALA A 74 4.76 -1.82 3.20
N THR A 75 5.82 -2.56 3.55
CA THR A 75 6.17 -2.91 4.93
C THR A 75 7.37 -2.08 5.37
N ALA A 76 7.23 -1.38 6.48
CA ALA A 76 8.30 -0.59 7.08
C ALA A 76 9.34 -1.50 7.80
N PRO A 77 10.57 -1.00 8.09
CA PRO A 77 11.61 -1.79 8.75
C PRO A 77 11.22 -2.38 10.10
N ASP A 78 10.33 -1.72 10.83
CA ASP A 78 9.78 -2.21 12.11
C ASP A 78 8.71 -3.31 11.95
N GLY A 79 8.32 -3.63 10.71
CA GLY A 79 7.30 -4.61 10.36
C GLY A 79 5.88 -4.05 10.23
N THR A 80 5.69 -2.76 10.46
CA THR A 80 4.39 -2.11 10.25
C THR A 80 4.04 -2.05 8.76
N VAL A 81 2.79 -2.37 8.43
CA VAL A 81 2.31 -2.36 7.04
C VAL A 81 1.49 -1.10 6.80
N TYR A 82 1.82 -0.38 5.72
CA TYR A 82 1.13 0.84 5.29
C TYR A 82 0.61 0.67 3.87
N PHE A 83 -0.55 1.27 3.59
CA PHE A 83 -1.05 1.39 2.22
C PHE A 83 -1.52 2.80 1.89
N ALA A 84 -1.47 3.15 0.62
CA ALA A 84 -2.04 4.39 0.11
C ALA A 84 -3.44 4.13 -0.46
N SER A 85 -4.37 5.05 -0.24
CA SER A 85 -5.70 5.04 -0.84
C SER A 85 -5.84 6.18 -1.83
N LEU A 86 -5.81 5.86 -3.12
CA LEU A 86 -5.83 6.86 -4.19
C LEU A 86 -7.16 7.62 -4.24
N ALA A 87 -8.27 6.91 -4.33
CA ALA A 87 -9.58 7.55 -4.48
C ALA A 87 -10.08 8.20 -3.19
N ALA A 88 -9.73 7.65 -2.04
CA ALA A 88 -10.17 8.17 -0.75
C ALA A 88 -9.14 9.08 -0.06
N SER A 89 -7.97 9.29 -0.68
CA SER A 89 -6.95 10.27 -0.28
C SER A 89 -6.52 10.16 1.18
N TYR A 90 -6.01 9.00 1.58
CA TYR A 90 -5.40 8.79 2.90
C TYR A 90 -4.31 7.71 2.84
N VAL A 91 -3.53 7.63 3.88
CA VAL A 91 -2.63 6.49 4.14
C VAL A 91 -3.21 5.66 5.27
N GLY A 92 -3.27 4.34 5.10
CA GLY A 92 -3.71 3.41 6.14
C GLY A 92 -2.51 2.74 6.79
N ARG A 93 -2.49 2.68 8.12
CA ARG A 93 -1.60 1.84 8.91
C ARG A 93 -2.38 0.62 9.36
N ILE A 94 -1.92 -0.57 8.99
CA ILE A 94 -2.58 -1.84 9.28
C ILE A 94 -2.06 -2.40 10.61
N ASP A 95 -2.98 -2.76 11.49
CA ASP A 95 -2.70 -3.68 12.58
C ASP A 95 -2.63 -5.10 12.03
N ILE A 96 -1.44 -5.69 11.99
CA ILE A 96 -1.21 -6.99 11.35
C ILE A 96 -1.80 -8.18 12.13
N ASP A 97 -2.26 -7.98 13.36
CA ASP A 97 -2.93 -9.00 14.15
C ASP A 97 -4.42 -9.06 13.86
N THR A 98 -5.07 -7.89 13.79
CA THR A 98 -6.52 -7.77 13.68
C THR A 98 -7.02 -7.45 12.28
N GLY A 99 -6.16 -6.89 11.40
CA GLY A 99 -6.57 -6.30 10.12
C GLY A 99 -7.19 -4.91 10.25
N GLY A 100 -7.24 -4.37 11.46
CA GLY A 100 -7.74 -3.02 11.73
C GLY A 100 -6.86 -1.95 11.08
N VAL A 101 -7.45 -0.84 10.65
CA VAL A 101 -6.75 0.24 9.96
C VAL A 101 -6.87 1.56 10.72
N THR A 102 -5.74 2.16 11.04
CA THR A 102 -5.66 3.56 11.46
C THR A 102 -5.52 4.44 10.22
N VAL A 103 -6.44 5.38 10.04
CA VAL A 103 -6.39 6.36 8.95
C VAL A 103 -5.43 7.49 9.32
N LEU A 104 -4.47 7.77 8.44
CA LEU A 104 -3.52 8.86 8.54
C LEU A 104 -3.83 9.87 7.44
N GLU A 105 -4.10 11.11 7.83
CA GLU A 105 -4.50 12.17 6.90
C GLU A 105 -3.29 13.00 6.47
N PRO A 106 -2.87 12.95 5.19
CA PRO A 106 -1.96 13.95 4.67
C PRO A 106 -2.58 15.36 4.74
N PRO A 107 -1.78 16.42 4.94
CA PRO A 107 -2.29 17.79 5.11
C PRO A 107 -3.07 18.32 3.91
N THR A 108 -2.65 17.99 2.69
CA THR A 108 -3.35 18.42 1.48
C THR A 108 -4.60 17.57 1.25
N ALA A 109 -5.77 18.22 1.22
CA ALA A 109 -7.04 17.54 0.95
C ALA A 109 -7.09 16.96 -0.47
N ARG A 110 -7.72 15.80 -0.63
CA ARG A 110 -7.92 15.12 -1.93
C ARG A 110 -6.63 14.93 -2.73
N GLN A 111 -5.51 14.73 -2.01
CA GLN A 111 -4.17 14.65 -2.58
C GLN A 111 -3.95 13.41 -3.46
N GLY A 112 -4.77 12.37 -3.33
CA GLY A 112 -4.66 11.18 -4.14
C GLY A 112 -3.42 10.35 -3.79
N ALA A 113 -3.29 9.92 -2.52
CA ALA A 113 -2.21 9.04 -2.08
C ALA A 113 -2.19 7.76 -2.92
N ARG A 114 -1.13 7.55 -3.71
CA ARG A 114 -1.08 6.47 -4.70
C ARG A 114 -0.14 5.34 -4.32
N ARG A 115 1.10 5.66 -4.02
CA ARG A 115 2.13 4.70 -3.59
C ARG A 115 2.74 5.13 -2.28
N VAL A 116 3.16 4.16 -1.50
CA VAL A 116 3.91 4.35 -0.27
C VAL A 116 5.22 3.60 -0.33
N TRP A 117 6.27 4.15 0.28
CA TRP A 117 7.56 3.49 0.44
C TRP A 117 8.22 3.93 1.75
N PRO A 118 8.71 3.00 2.58
CA PRO A 118 9.41 3.34 3.81
C PRO A 118 10.87 3.70 3.51
N ASP A 119 11.46 4.58 4.33
CA ASP A 119 12.91 4.73 4.39
C ASP A 119 13.54 3.92 5.54
N SER A 120 14.86 3.98 5.68
CA SER A 120 15.61 3.23 6.69
C SER A 120 15.22 3.59 8.13
N ARG A 121 14.66 4.79 8.34
CA ARG A 121 14.20 5.32 9.64
C ARG A 121 12.72 5.01 9.91
N GLY A 122 12.05 4.30 9.01
CA GLY A 122 10.63 3.99 9.12
C GLY A 122 9.68 5.14 8.80
N ARG A 123 10.17 6.26 8.21
CA ARG A 123 9.30 7.31 7.68
C ARG A 123 8.65 6.80 6.40
N ILE A 124 7.41 7.18 6.17
CA ILE A 124 6.63 6.69 5.03
C ILE A 124 6.50 7.79 3.99
N TRP A 125 7.06 7.55 2.82
CA TRP A 125 7.01 8.45 1.68
C TRP A 125 5.82 8.10 0.80
N VAL A 126 5.12 9.12 0.30
CA VAL A 126 3.84 8.97 -0.39
C VAL A 126 3.82 9.81 -1.66
N SER A 127 3.57 9.18 -2.80
CA SER A 127 3.27 9.91 -4.03
C SER A 127 1.81 10.40 -3.99
N GLU A 128 1.61 11.71 -4.12
CA GLU A 128 0.31 12.37 -4.05
C GLU A 128 -0.13 12.80 -5.45
N TRP A 129 -0.71 11.85 -6.16
CA TRP A 129 -1.03 11.93 -7.59
C TRP A 129 -1.84 13.15 -7.98
N ASN A 130 -2.95 13.43 -7.26
CA ASN A 130 -3.84 14.52 -7.63
C ASN A 130 -3.29 15.90 -7.25
N ALA A 131 -2.45 15.96 -6.21
CA ALA A 131 -1.92 17.21 -5.70
C ALA A 131 -0.56 17.60 -6.28
N GLY A 132 0.07 16.70 -7.07
CA GLY A 132 1.41 16.93 -7.60
C GLY A 132 2.46 17.11 -6.50
N ARG A 133 2.38 16.31 -5.46
CA ARG A 133 3.22 16.42 -4.25
C ARG A 133 3.90 15.10 -3.90
N LEU A 134 4.96 15.23 -3.14
CA LEU A 134 5.54 14.16 -2.34
C LEU A 134 5.20 14.44 -0.88
N GLY A 135 4.54 13.48 -0.23
CA GLY A 135 4.28 13.50 1.21
C GLY A 135 5.27 12.61 1.97
N MET A 136 5.51 12.93 3.22
CA MET A 136 6.25 12.09 4.17
C MET A 136 5.57 12.11 5.53
N TYR A 137 5.28 10.93 6.05
CA TYR A 137 4.77 10.73 7.41
C TYR A 137 5.89 10.20 8.31
N ASP A 138 6.11 10.87 9.44
CA ASP A 138 7.02 10.43 10.50
C ASP A 138 6.21 9.79 11.64
N PRO A 139 6.24 8.44 11.79
CA PRO A 139 5.47 7.76 12.83
C PRO A 139 5.93 8.10 14.25
N ALA A 140 7.21 8.44 14.45
CA ALA A 140 7.75 8.74 15.77
C ALA A 140 7.12 10.00 16.39
N GLY A 141 6.78 10.98 15.56
CA GLY A 141 6.15 12.22 16.00
C GLY A 141 4.71 12.41 15.53
N GLY A 142 4.18 11.49 14.73
CA GLY A 142 2.86 11.63 14.13
C GLY A 142 2.76 12.83 13.17
N ARG A 143 3.85 13.21 12.52
CA ARG A 143 3.97 14.46 11.76
C ARG A 143 4.08 14.22 10.28
N TRP A 144 3.47 15.13 9.51
CA TRP A 144 3.54 15.18 8.06
C TRP A 144 4.46 16.30 7.57
N ARG A 145 5.09 16.06 6.40
CA ARG A 145 5.72 17.07 5.57
C ARG A 145 5.34 16.80 4.12
N GLU A 146 5.17 17.87 3.34
CA GLU A 146 4.86 17.78 1.92
C GLU A 146 5.75 18.71 1.10
N TRP A 147 6.09 18.30 -0.10
CA TRP A 147 6.83 19.09 -1.08
C TRP A 147 6.04 19.12 -2.39
N ARG A 148 5.83 20.32 -2.90
CA ARG A 148 5.31 20.47 -4.26
C ARG A 148 6.38 20.06 -5.25
N LEU A 149 6.01 19.25 -6.25
CA LEU A 149 6.92 18.86 -7.31
C LEU A 149 7.03 19.97 -8.37
N PRO A 150 8.18 20.06 -9.06
CA PRO A 150 8.36 21.02 -10.15
C PRO A 150 7.48 20.64 -11.36
N GLY A 151 7.20 21.64 -12.21
CA GLY A 151 6.39 21.48 -13.42
C GLY A 151 4.98 22.07 -13.29
N ASP A 152 4.28 22.13 -14.41
CA ASP A 152 2.96 22.79 -14.48
C ASP A 152 1.83 21.93 -13.94
N ASN A 153 1.93 20.61 -14.09
CA ASN A 153 0.90 19.68 -13.60
C ASN A 153 1.54 18.31 -13.26
N PRO A 154 2.41 18.25 -12.24
CA PRO A 154 3.05 17.00 -11.89
C PRO A 154 2.02 15.98 -11.36
N MET A 155 2.17 14.73 -11.79
CA MET A 155 1.30 13.62 -11.41
C MET A 155 2.16 12.42 -10.96
N PRO A 156 2.77 12.47 -9.75
CA PRO A 156 3.72 11.46 -9.30
C PRO A 156 3.05 10.08 -9.19
N TYR A 157 3.48 9.17 -10.04
CA TYR A 157 2.91 7.83 -10.13
C TYR A 157 3.45 6.90 -9.06
N ALA A 158 4.77 6.79 -8.97
CA ALA A 158 5.44 5.89 -8.05
C ALA A 158 6.42 6.67 -7.16
N VAL A 159 6.72 6.08 -6.01
CA VAL A 159 7.78 6.52 -5.09
C VAL A 159 8.62 5.31 -4.72
N TYR A 160 9.92 5.50 -4.65
CA TYR A 160 10.91 4.53 -4.22
C TYR A 160 11.96 5.23 -3.37
N VAL A 161 12.42 4.60 -2.31
CA VAL A 161 13.52 5.08 -1.48
C VAL A 161 14.66 4.08 -1.59
N ASP A 162 15.84 4.57 -1.96
CA ASP A 162 17.02 3.72 -2.13
C ASP A 162 17.75 3.44 -0.78
N ASP A 163 18.84 2.68 -0.84
CA ASP A 163 19.65 2.29 0.31
C ASP A 163 20.41 3.45 0.99
N ARG A 164 20.38 4.63 0.39
CA ARG A 164 20.95 5.88 0.93
C ARG A 164 19.87 6.85 1.42
N ASP A 165 18.64 6.37 1.53
CA ASP A 165 17.45 7.20 1.85
C ASP A 165 17.18 8.32 0.83
N THR A 166 17.66 8.19 -0.40
CA THR A 166 17.28 9.09 -1.48
C THR A 166 15.91 8.69 -2.03
N VAL A 167 15.03 9.67 -2.17
CA VAL A 167 13.66 9.45 -2.64
C VAL A 167 13.58 9.72 -4.14
N TRP A 168 13.07 8.75 -4.87
CA TRP A 168 12.88 8.79 -6.31
C TRP A 168 11.40 8.74 -6.65
N LEU A 169 11.01 9.50 -7.63
CA LEU A 169 9.63 9.55 -8.13
C LEU A 169 9.63 9.32 -9.64
N SER A 170 8.61 8.65 -10.13
CA SER A 170 8.22 8.73 -11.54
C SER A 170 6.98 9.61 -11.68
N ASP A 171 6.99 10.48 -12.67
CA ASP A 171 5.92 11.40 -13.02
C ASP A 171 5.48 11.17 -14.47
#